data_178b937cf96538e591beb6bc0614c755
#
_entry.id   178b937cf96538e591beb6bc0614c755
#
_cell.length_a   1.000
_cell.length_b   1.000
_cell.length_c   1.000
_cell.angle_alpha   90.00
_cell.angle_beta   90.00
_cell.angle_gamma   90.00
#
_symmetry.space_group_name_H-M   'P 1'
#
loop_
_entity.id
_entity.type
_entity.pdbx_description
1 polymer ?
#
loop_
_entity_poly.entity_id
_entity_poly.type
_entity_poly.pdbx_seq_one_letter_code
_entity_poly.pdbx_strand_id
1 'polypeptide(L)'
;MPEGQSKTITPDALPDVITRYLKAHRVHDKGTAITAFTGDATVIDDGNTYRGTAAIESWLGKAAAEFTYTSELTGAQRVDATHYVATHHLEGDFPGGTIDLHYRFALRGDLVERLVIEP
;
A
#
# COMPACT_ATOMS: atom_id res chain seq x y z
N MET A 1 27.00 -1.85 11.98
CA MET A 1 25.63 -2.24 11.71
C MET A 1 25.28 -1.82 10.28
N PRO A 2 24.80 -2.72 9.49
CA PRO A 2 24.47 -2.36 8.11
C PRO A 2 23.40 -1.29 8.04
N GLU A 3 23.63 -0.34 7.18
CA GLU A 3 22.66 0.66 6.85
C GLU A 3 21.45 0.02 6.18
N GLY A 4 20.31 0.63 6.31
CA GLY A 4 19.12 0.20 5.61
C GLY A 4 18.45 -1.06 6.13
N GLN A 5 18.85 -1.57 7.27
CA GLN A 5 18.12 -2.68 7.88
C GLN A 5 16.75 -2.21 8.34
N SER A 6 15.73 -2.95 7.91
CA SER A 6 14.37 -2.71 8.37
C SER A 6 14.22 -3.03 9.84
N LYS A 7 13.43 -2.25 10.53
CA LYS A 7 13.02 -2.55 11.89
C LYS A 7 11.56 -2.94 11.90
N THR A 8 11.26 -4.06 12.54
CA THR A 8 9.87 -4.43 12.78
C THR A 8 9.25 -3.44 13.75
N ILE A 9 8.09 -2.92 13.36
CA ILE A 9 7.32 -2.00 14.19
C ILE A 9 5.92 -2.54 14.35
N THR A 10 5.17 -2.00 15.32
CA THR A 10 3.76 -2.33 15.44
C THR A 10 2.97 -1.60 14.36
N PRO A 11 1.84 -2.16 13.89
CA PRO A 11 1.03 -1.49 12.86
C PRO A 11 0.61 -0.08 13.22
N ASP A 12 0.35 0.20 14.50
CA ASP A 12 -0.04 1.54 14.95
C ASP A 12 1.13 2.53 14.99
N ALA A 13 2.35 2.07 14.76
CA ALA A 13 3.51 2.94 14.61
C ALA A 13 3.71 3.40 13.16
N LEU A 14 2.91 2.92 12.22
CA LEU A 14 2.95 3.42 10.84
C LEU A 14 2.51 4.89 10.79
N PRO A 15 3.11 5.69 9.89
CA PRO A 15 2.65 7.08 9.70
C PRO A 15 1.16 7.15 9.41
N ASP A 16 0.51 8.23 9.85
CA ASP A 16 -0.92 8.41 9.68
C ASP A 16 -1.38 8.29 8.23
N VAL A 17 -0.59 8.80 7.30
CA VAL A 17 -0.94 8.74 5.88
C VAL A 17 -1.03 7.30 5.39
N ILE A 18 -0.14 6.44 5.84
CA ILE A 18 -0.16 5.02 5.47
C ILE A 18 -1.38 4.34 6.11
N THR A 19 -1.61 4.57 7.39
CA THR A 19 -2.77 4.01 8.09
C THR A 19 -4.08 4.44 7.43
N ARG A 20 -4.19 5.71 7.08
CA ARG A 20 -5.36 6.26 6.41
C ARG A 20 -5.57 5.62 5.04
N TYR A 21 -4.49 5.47 4.27
CA TYR A 21 -4.56 4.83 2.97
C TYR A 21 -5.01 3.36 3.08
N LEU A 22 -4.39 2.60 3.98
CA LEU A 22 -4.71 1.18 4.14
C LEU A 22 -6.15 0.97 4.55
N LYS A 23 -6.66 1.80 5.46
CA LYS A 23 -8.06 1.74 5.87
C LYS A 23 -9.00 2.07 4.71
N ALA A 24 -8.71 3.13 3.96
CA ALA A 24 -9.53 3.55 2.82
C ALA A 24 -9.53 2.47 1.74
N HIS A 25 -8.37 1.88 1.46
CA HIS A 25 -8.26 0.80 0.49
C HIS A 25 -9.11 -0.41 0.89
N ARG A 26 -9.05 -0.78 2.16
CA ARG A 26 -9.78 -1.95 2.67
C ARG A 26 -11.30 -1.78 2.54
N VAL A 27 -11.82 -0.57 2.73
CA VAL A 27 -13.25 -0.30 2.63
C VAL A 27 -13.66 0.25 1.27
N HIS A 28 -12.73 0.22 0.30
CA HIS A 28 -12.95 0.68 -1.08
C HIS A 28 -13.35 2.16 -1.17
N ASP A 29 -12.81 2.98 -0.28
CA ASP A 29 -13.03 4.43 -0.28
C ASP A 29 -11.97 5.09 -1.17
N LYS A 30 -12.21 5.05 -2.46
CA LYS A 30 -11.28 5.59 -3.47
C LYS A 30 -11.01 7.08 -3.25
N GLY A 31 -12.03 7.84 -2.90
CA GLY A 31 -11.90 9.27 -2.69
C GLY A 31 -10.94 9.62 -1.56
N THR A 32 -10.99 8.88 -0.46
CA THR A 32 -10.06 9.07 0.65
C THR A 32 -8.68 8.50 0.31
N ALA A 33 -8.63 7.33 -0.33
CA ALA A 33 -7.36 6.70 -0.69
C ALA A 33 -6.51 7.60 -1.58
N ILE A 34 -7.11 8.24 -2.58
CA ILE A 34 -6.35 9.09 -3.51
C ILE A 34 -5.74 10.31 -2.81
N THR A 35 -6.34 10.79 -1.73
CA THR A 35 -5.80 11.95 -1.00
C THR A 35 -4.50 11.64 -0.28
N ALA A 36 -4.15 10.36 -0.13
CA ALA A 36 -2.90 9.96 0.50
C ALA A 36 -1.68 10.12 -0.41
N PHE A 37 -1.89 10.34 -1.70
CA PHE A 37 -0.81 10.38 -2.70
C PHE A 37 -0.45 11.78 -3.11
N THR A 38 0.85 11.98 -3.46
CA THR A 38 1.27 13.21 -4.13
C THR A 38 0.67 13.26 -5.54
N GLY A 39 0.59 14.46 -6.13
CA GLY A 39 0.01 14.60 -7.47
C GLY A 39 0.81 13.90 -8.57
N ASP A 40 2.09 13.63 -8.32
CA ASP A 40 2.99 12.94 -9.25
C ASP A 40 3.37 11.54 -8.78
N ALA A 41 2.62 10.98 -7.84
CA ALA A 41 2.92 9.68 -7.26
C ALA A 41 2.92 8.56 -8.29
N THR A 42 3.63 7.49 -7.98
CA THR A 42 3.70 6.29 -8.79
C THR A 42 3.26 5.09 -7.96
N VAL A 43 2.38 4.27 -8.52
CA VAL A 43 2.01 2.98 -7.95
C VAL A 43 2.44 1.89 -8.91
N ILE A 44 3.08 0.85 -8.38
CA ILE A 44 3.46 -0.34 -9.15
C ILE A 44 2.75 -1.52 -8.50
N ASP A 45 1.88 -2.18 -9.25
CA ASP A 45 1.10 -3.31 -8.77
C ASP A 45 1.08 -4.38 -9.85
N ASP A 46 1.49 -5.59 -9.49
CA ASP A 46 1.53 -6.74 -10.40
C ASP A 46 2.34 -6.41 -11.67
N GLY A 47 3.44 -5.67 -11.51
CA GLY A 47 4.31 -5.29 -12.61
C GLY A 47 3.81 -4.13 -13.46
N ASN A 48 2.62 -3.62 -13.19
CA ASN A 48 2.05 -2.49 -13.93
C ASN A 48 2.31 -1.18 -13.18
N THR A 49 2.64 -0.14 -13.93
CA THR A 49 2.97 1.17 -13.37
C THR A 49 1.83 2.16 -13.63
N TYR A 50 1.39 2.83 -12.58
CA TYR A 50 0.35 3.85 -12.63
C TYR A 50 0.93 5.16 -12.11
N ARG A 51 0.99 6.17 -12.94
CA ARG A 51 1.63 7.44 -12.60
C ARG A 51 0.66 8.59 -12.67
N GLY A 52 0.63 9.39 -11.60
CA GLY A 52 -0.22 10.56 -11.49
C GLY A 52 -1.61 10.25 -10.96
N THR A 53 -2.32 11.28 -10.54
CA THR A 53 -3.61 11.16 -9.87
C THR A 53 -4.63 10.38 -10.69
N ALA A 54 -4.78 10.70 -11.97
CA ALA A 54 -5.80 10.06 -12.80
C ALA A 54 -5.55 8.55 -12.97
N ALA A 55 -4.28 8.17 -13.19
CA ALA A 55 -3.92 6.76 -13.36
C ALA A 55 -4.12 5.99 -12.06
N ILE A 56 -3.76 6.60 -10.92
CA ILE A 56 -3.91 5.96 -9.61
C ILE A 56 -5.38 5.82 -9.25
N GLU A 57 -6.22 6.83 -9.56
CA GLU A 57 -7.67 6.72 -9.35
C GLU A 57 -8.27 5.56 -10.15
N SER A 58 -7.83 5.42 -11.40
CA SER A 58 -8.29 4.32 -12.24
C SER A 58 -7.86 2.97 -11.65
N TRP A 59 -6.62 2.87 -11.19
CA TRP A 59 -6.12 1.66 -10.54
C TRP A 59 -6.91 1.32 -9.27
N LEU A 60 -7.21 2.31 -8.43
CA LEU A 60 -7.97 2.10 -7.19
C LEU A 60 -9.35 1.51 -7.50
N GLY A 61 -10.02 2.04 -8.52
CA GLY A 61 -11.33 1.53 -8.93
C GLY A 61 -11.26 0.11 -9.45
N LYS A 62 -10.26 -0.20 -10.25
CA LYS A 62 -10.06 -1.54 -10.81
C LYS A 62 -9.68 -2.55 -9.73
N ALA A 63 -8.75 -2.19 -8.85
CA ALA A 63 -8.30 -3.09 -7.79
C ALA A 63 -9.45 -3.47 -6.85
N ALA A 64 -10.36 -2.53 -6.57
CA ALA A 64 -11.50 -2.77 -5.70
C ALA A 64 -12.52 -3.71 -6.33
N ALA A 65 -12.59 -3.78 -7.67
CA ALA A 65 -13.62 -4.54 -8.38
C ALA A 65 -13.17 -5.93 -8.83
N GLU A 66 -11.86 -6.22 -8.81
CA GLU A 66 -11.32 -7.40 -9.48
C GLU A 66 -11.64 -8.71 -8.75
N PHE A 67 -11.45 -8.74 -7.42
CA PHE A 67 -11.68 -9.94 -6.63
C PHE A 67 -12.37 -9.60 -5.32
N THR A 68 -13.12 -10.58 -4.81
CA THR A 68 -13.63 -10.51 -3.43
C THR A 68 -12.62 -11.19 -2.52
N TYR A 69 -12.15 -10.47 -1.51
CA TYR A 69 -11.16 -11.03 -0.59
C TYR A 69 -11.21 -10.33 0.77
N THR A 70 -10.63 -11.00 1.76
CA THR A 70 -10.34 -10.41 3.07
C THR A 70 -8.85 -10.09 3.13
N SER A 71 -8.51 -9.03 3.85
CA SER A 71 -7.15 -8.58 4.00
C SER A 71 -6.85 -8.30 5.47
N GLU A 72 -5.75 -8.85 5.95
CA GLU A 72 -5.32 -8.65 7.33
C GLU A 72 -3.88 -8.11 7.34
N LEU A 73 -3.67 -7.02 8.06
CA LEU A 73 -2.32 -6.48 8.26
C LEU A 73 -1.59 -7.36 9.26
N THR A 74 -0.58 -8.09 8.79
CA THR A 74 0.14 -9.07 9.60
C THR A 74 1.50 -8.59 10.06
N GLY A 75 2.04 -7.52 9.46
CA GLY A 75 3.33 -7.00 9.88
C GLY A 75 3.58 -5.61 9.34
N ALA A 76 4.49 -4.90 9.98
CA ALA A 76 4.91 -3.58 9.56
C ALA A 76 6.40 -3.41 9.84
N GLN A 77 7.10 -2.68 8.97
CA GLN A 77 8.52 -2.43 9.10
C GLN A 77 8.81 -0.98 8.71
N ARG A 78 9.78 -0.40 9.39
CA ARG A 78 10.34 0.89 9.01
C ARG A 78 11.72 0.65 8.41
N VAL A 79 11.89 1.02 7.16
CA VAL A 79 13.18 0.88 6.46
C VAL A 79 14.07 2.08 6.79
N ASP A 80 13.51 3.27 6.65
CA ASP A 80 14.17 4.53 7.04
C ASP A 80 13.11 5.60 7.33
N ALA A 81 13.51 6.85 7.43
CA ALA A 81 12.61 7.94 7.82
C ALA A 81 11.44 8.14 6.84
N THR A 82 11.59 7.69 5.58
CA THR A 82 10.59 7.92 4.54
C THR A 82 10.11 6.63 3.87
N HIS A 83 10.65 5.47 4.27
CA HIS A 83 10.32 4.18 3.63
C HIS A 83 9.78 3.20 4.66
N TYR A 84 8.60 2.65 4.37
CA TYR A 84 7.90 1.71 5.23
C TYR A 84 7.38 0.54 4.41
N VAL A 85 7.22 -0.61 5.06
CA VAL A 85 6.62 -1.81 4.46
C VAL A 85 5.47 -2.26 5.36
N ALA A 86 4.31 -2.49 4.75
CA ALA A 86 3.18 -3.12 5.43
C ALA A 86 2.90 -4.45 4.73
N THR A 87 2.82 -5.52 5.50
CA THR A 87 2.55 -6.86 4.98
C THR A 87 1.12 -7.25 5.28
N HIS A 88 0.41 -7.69 4.26
CA HIS A 88 -0.98 -8.12 4.36
C HIS A 88 -1.12 -9.56 3.93
N HIS A 89 -1.93 -10.31 4.67
CA HIS A 89 -2.37 -11.64 4.29
C HIS A 89 -3.76 -11.55 3.68
N LEU A 90 -3.91 -12.00 2.44
CA LEU A 90 -5.17 -11.94 1.71
C LEU A 90 -5.71 -13.36 1.52
N GLU A 91 -7.03 -13.51 1.70
CA GLU A 91 -7.75 -14.74 1.41
C GLU A 91 -8.99 -14.38 0.61
N GLY A 92 -9.21 -15.09 -0.49
CA GLY A 92 -10.34 -14.77 -1.35
C GLY A 92 -10.51 -15.71 -2.51
N ASP A 93 -11.28 -15.27 -3.50
CA ASP A 93 -11.64 -16.07 -4.68
C ASP A 93 -10.70 -15.88 -5.87
N PHE A 94 -9.51 -15.32 -5.63
CA PHE A 94 -8.48 -15.23 -6.66
C PHE A 94 -7.71 -16.55 -6.77
N PRO A 95 -6.95 -16.75 -7.88
CA PRO A 95 -6.16 -17.98 -8.05
C PRO A 95 -5.21 -18.23 -6.89
N GLY A 96 -5.22 -19.44 -6.36
CA GLY A 96 -4.42 -19.81 -5.20
C GLY A 96 -5.14 -19.61 -3.86
N GLY A 97 -6.15 -18.77 -3.79
CA GLY A 97 -6.98 -18.56 -2.60
C GLY A 97 -6.34 -17.76 -1.48
N THR A 98 -5.01 -17.75 -1.36
CA THR A 98 -4.29 -16.98 -0.35
C THR A 98 -3.02 -16.39 -0.92
N ILE A 99 -2.61 -15.22 -0.43
CA ILE A 99 -1.34 -14.61 -0.79
C ILE A 99 -0.94 -13.60 0.28
N ASP A 100 0.36 -13.49 0.51
CA ASP A 100 0.91 -12.40 1.31
C ASP A 100 1.47 -11.34 0.38
N LEU A 101 1.06 -10.10 0.60
CA LEU A 101 1.53 -8.96 -0.20
C LEU A 101 2.30 -7.99 0.68
N HIS A 102 3.38 -7.45 0.13
CA HIS A 102 4.15 -6.39 0.76
C HIS A 102 3.82 -5.08 0.07
N TYR A 103 3.37 -4.12 0.86
CA TYR A 103 3.07 -2.76 0.41
C TYR A 103 4.24 -1.90 0.82
N ARG A 104 5.07 -1.50 -0.16
CA ARG A 104 6.28 -0.72 0.07
C ARG A 104 5.99 0.73 -0.22
N PHE A 105 6.06 1.57 0.82
CA PHE A 105 5.72 2.99 0.73
C PHE A 105 6.97 3.84 0.77
N ALA A 106 7.05 4.82 -0.13
CA ALA A 106 8.01 5.93 -0.04
C ALA A 106 7.22 7.21 0.15
N LEU A 107 7.58 7.98 1.16
CA LEU A 107 6.85 9.20 1.53
C LEU A 107 7.62 10.45 1.12
N ARG A 108 6.87 11.49 0.76
CA ARG A 108 7.40 12.83 0.59
C ARG A 108 6.53 13.76 1.44
N GLY A 109 7.11 14.24 2.57
CA GLY A 109 6.31 14.94 3.56
C GLY A 109 5.24 14.03 4.14
N ASP A 110 4.01 14.49 4.13
CA ASP A 110 2.87 13.75 4.70
C ASP A 110 2.11 12.94 3.67
N LEU A 111 2.69 12.71 2.48
CA LEU A 111 2.01 12.01 1.40
C LEU A 111 2.88 10.89 0.84
N VAL A 112 2.23 9.93 0.20
CA VAL A 112 2.90 8.82 -0.48
C VAL A 112 3.30 9.26 -1.87
N GLU A 113 4.59 9.19 -2.19
CA GLU A 113 5.05 9.47 -3.54
C GLU A 113 5.26 8.20 -4.36
N ARG A 114 5.39 7.05 -3.71
CA ARG A 114 5.55 5.77 -4.39
C ARG A 114 5.00 4.64 -3.54
N LEU A 115 4.28 3.74 -4.20
CA LEU A 115 3.79 2.51 -3.57
C LEU A 115 4.07 1.35 -4.51
N VAL A 116 4.75 0.33 -4.01
CA VAL A 116 4.99 -0.92 -4.75
C VAL A 116 4.29 -2.04 -3.99
N ILE A 117 3.43 -2.79 -4.68
CA ILE A 117 2.72 -3.93 -4.11
C ILE A 117 3.23 -5.19 -4.80
N GLU A 118 3.75 -6.13 -4.01
CA GLU A 118 4.36 -7.35 -4.53
C GLU A 118 4.28 -8.48 -3.51
N PRO A 119 4.27 -9.73 -3.97
CA PRO A 119 4.31 -10.88 -3.08
C PRO A 119 5.57 -10.95 -2.21
#